data_88c47af84151ad182f1d4eae5285c54f
#
_entry.id   88c47af84151ad182f1d4eae5285c54f
#
_cell.length_a   1.000
_cell.length_b   1.000
_cell.length_c   1.000
_cell.angle_alpha   90.00
_cell.angle_beta   90.00
_cell.angle_gamma   90.00
#
_symmetry.space_group_name_H-M   'P 1'
#
loop_
_entity.id
_entity.type
_entity.pdbx_description
1 polymer ?
#
loop_
_entity_poly.entity_id
_entity_poly.type
_entity_poly.pdbx_seq_one_letter_code
_entity_poly.pdbx_strand_id
1 'polypeptide(L)'
;MILEKLSIINYKNIAEAELELSPKINCLIGQNGVGKTNVLDAIYYLSFCRSANNPIDSQVIRHGEEFFMIEGRYDEDLTVTAAMKRGQKKHFKRDKKEYKRLSEHIGLIPLVVVAPSDTLLIEGGSEERRRLMDIVIAQYDRSYIESMNRYNKALQQRNAMLKQEDEPDVEVISLFEEQMAMEGERIYQSRKAFVEELTPIFQHIYETVSENREQVSLNYTSHCQRGPLLEVIQRDRFKDRAVGYSLHGIHRDDLEFCLGSHPMKREGSQGQNKTFVIALKLAQFDFLKRTNSKTTPLLLLDDIFDKLDAQRVEQIVRLVASDDYGQIFITDTNRDHLGQILSASSHDYKIFSVDDGKIEVRG
;
A
#
# COMPACT_ATOMS: atom_id res chain seq x y z
N MET A 1 9.83 8.29 -12.70
CA MET A 1 10.35 8.50 -11.33
C MET A 1 11.41 7.45 -11.07
N ILE A 2 12.64 7.87 -10.82
CA ILE A 2 13.77 6.99 -10.53
C ILE A 2 14.41 7.49 -9.23
N LEU A 3 14.52 6.64 -8.22
CA LEU A 3 15.29 6.90 -7.02
C LEU A 3 16.76 6.60 -7.33
N GLU A 4 17.59 7.66 -7.44
CA GLU A 4 19.00 7.54 -7.80
C GLU A 4 19.90 7.24 -6.60
N LYS A 5 19.55 7.85 -5.45
CA LYS A 5 20.32 7.69 -4.21
C LYS A 5 19.41 7.61 -3.01
N LEU A 6 19.71 6.70 -2.08
CA LEU A 6 19.02 6.53 -0.80
C LEU A 6 20.02 6.62 0.34
N SER A 7 19.79 7.56 1.27
CA SER A 7 20.56 7.68 2.51
C SER A 7 19.67 7.37 3.70
N ILE A 8 20.13 6.55 4.61
CA ILE A 8 19.40 6.09 5.80
C ILE A 8 20.30 6.27 7.02
N ILE A 9 19.78 6.88 8.09
CA ILE A 9 20.43 7.02 9.38
C ILE A 9 19.48 6.58 10.48
N ASN A 10 19.93 5.64 11.32
CA ASN A 10 19.24 5.16 12.53
C ASN A 10 17.79 4.69 12.28
N TYR A 11 17.54 3.99 11.19
CA TYR A 11 16.22 3.49 10.82
C TYR A 11 16.11 1.98 11.07
N LYS A 12 15.26 1.57 11.99
CA LYS A 12 15.08 0.18 12.43
C LYS A 12 16.41 -0.45 12.85
N ASN A 13 16.92 -1.48 12.15
CA ASN A 13 18.24 -2.07 12.44
C ASN A 13 19.39 -1.42 11.67
N ILE A 14 19.12 -0.51 10.72
CA ILE A 14 20.11 0.14 9.90
C ILE A 14 20.70 1.34 10.68
N ALA A 15 21.99 1.31 10.97
CA ALA A 15 22.69 2.44 11.62
C ALA A 15 22.91 3.56 10.62
N GLU A 16 23.58 3.24 9.52
CA GLU A 16 23.87 4.15 8.43
C GLU A 16 23.98 3.37 7.12
N ALA A 17 23.41 3.90 6.06
CA ALA A 17 23.57 3.37 4.71
C ALA A 17 23.48 4.49 3.69
N GLU A 18 24.31 4.42 2.67
CA GLU A 18 24.27 5.28 1.49
C GLU A 18 24.33 4.43 0.23
N LEU A 19 23.27 4.43 -0.55
CA LEU A 19 23.08 3.54 -1.68
C LEU A 19 22.92 4.34 -2.97
N GLU A 20 23.84 4.15 -3.89
CA GLU A 20 23.71 4.57 -5.30
C GLU A 20 22.95 3.48 -6.05
N LEU A 21 21.80 3.79 -6.58
CA LEU A 21 20.85 2.82 -7.12
C LEU A 21 20.93 2.68 -8.64
N SER A 22 20.56 1.51 -9.16
CA SER A 22 20.35 1.32 -10.59
C SER A 22 19.01 1.92 -11.00
N PRO A 23 18.89 2.55 -12.16
CA PRO A 23 17.64 3.09 -12.65
C PRO A 23 16.58 2.01 -12.96
N LYS A 24 16.97 0.72 -12.99
CA LYS A 24 16.04 -0.34 -13.35
C LYS A 24 15.88 -1.38 -12.25
N ILE A 25 16.88 -2.19 -11.94
CA ILE A 25 16.75 -3.30 -11.00
C ILE A 25 17.75 -3.17 -9.86
N ASN A 26 17.24 -3.23 -8.63
CA ASN A 26 18.02 -3.19 -7.41
C ASN A 26 17.69 -4.42 -6.56
N CYS A 27 18.66 -5.31 -6.37
CA CYS A 27 18.51 -6.56 -5.63
C CYS A 27 19.17 -6.48 -4.27
N LEU A 28 18.43 -6.76 -3.20
CA LEU A 28 18.94 -6.85 -1.83
C LEU A 28 18.99 -8.32 -1.41
N ILE A 29 20.18 -8.85 -1.18
CA ILE A 29 20.41 -10.26 -0.87
C ILE A 29 20.93 -10.39 0.57
N GLY A 30 20.42 -11.37 1.29
CA GLY A 30 20.87 -11.68 2.65
C GLY A 30 19.94 -12.67 3.32
N GLN A 31 20.33 -13.17 4.48
CA GLN A 31 19.49 -14.07 5.26
C GLN A 31 18.22 -13.38 5.76
N ASN A 32 17.28 -14.16 6.31
CA ASN A 32 16.09 -13.59 6.92
C ASN A 32 16.45 -12.80 8.18
N GLY A 33 15.78 -11.67 8.40
CA GLY A 33 15.96 -10.82 9.59
C GLY A 33 17.13 -9.83 9.52
N VAL A 34 18.01 -9.88 8.50
CA VAL A 34 19.20 -9.00 8.42
C VAL A 34 18.89 -7.54 8.07
N GLY A 35 17.66 -7.20 7.65
CA GLY A 35 17.25 -5.83 7.37
C GLY A 35 16.89 -5.51 5.91
N LYS A 36 16.80 -6.49 5.01
CA LYS A 36 16.38 -6.27 3.60
C LYS A 36 15.05 -5.52 3.50
N THR A 37 14.01 -6.02 4.16
CA THR A 37 12.68 -5.39 4.24
C THR A 37 12.74 -3.98 4.83
N ASN A 38 13.73 -3.67 5.70
CA ASN A 38 13.87 -2.34 6.29
C ASN A 38 14.35 -1.29 5.29
N VAL A 39 15.12 -1.69 4.27
CA VAL A 39 15.47 -0.81 3.14
C VAL A 39 14.22 -0.50 2.30
N LEU A 40 13.43 -1.53 1.97
CA LEU A 40 12.18 -1.32 1.24
C LEU A 40 11.20 -0.44 2.04
N ASP A 41 11.13 -0.63 3.35
CA ASP A 41 10.29 0.17 4.22
C ASP A 41 10.77 1.65 4.30
N ALA A 42 12.07 1.91 4.19
CA ALA A 42 12.60 3.29 4.09
C ALA A 42 12.15 3.95 2.78
N ILE A 43 12.17 3.23 1.65
CA ILE A 43 11.64 3.73 0.37
C ILE A 43 10.12 3.96 0.46
N TYR A 44 9.39 3.03 1.07
CA TYR A 44 7.96 3.18 1.34
C TYR A 44 7.67 4.41 2.21
N TYR A 45 8.50 4.66 3.24
CA TYR A 45 8.36 5.81 4.12
C TYR A 45 8.48 7.13 3.36
N LEU A 46 9.40 7.22 2.40
CA LEU A 46 9.56 8.39 1.54
C LEU A 46 8.35 8.62 0.62
N SER A 47 7.59 7.60 0.26
CA SER A 47 6.36 7.71 -0.55
C SER A 47 5.12 8.04 0.30
N PHE A 48 4.92 7.31 1.41
CA PHE A 48 3.68 7.36 2.20
C PHE A 48 3.78 8.12 3.53
N CYS A 49 4.92 8.75 3.81
CA CYS A 49 5.17 9.47 5.06
C CYS A 49 4.99 8.61 6.34
N ARG A 50 5.06 7.30 6.23
CA ARG A 50 4.92 6.35 7.35
C ARG A 50 5.54 5.00 6.99
N SER A 51 5.87 4.21 7.99
CA SER A 51 6.28 2.81 7.78
C SER A 51 5.10 1.95 7.30
N ALA A 52 5.37 0.96 6.45
CA ALA A 52 4.40 -0.05 6.04
C ALA A 52 4.01 -0.96 7.21
N ASN A 53 4.99 -1.30 8.06
CA ASN A 53 4.88 -2.35 9.07
C ASN A 53 4.73 -1.80 10.50
N ASN A 54 5.06 -0.53 10.76
CA ASN A 54 5.00 0.07 12.09
C ASN A 54 4.04 1.27 12.11
N PRO A 55 2.91 1.17 12.83
CA PRO A 55 1.94 2.27 12.89
C PRO A 55 2.43 3.47 13.71
N ILE A 56 3.44 3.29 14.56
CA ILE A 56 3.98 4.34 15.46
C ILE A 56 5.36 4.77 14.94
N ASP A 57 5.46 6.02 14.50
CA ASP A 57 6.69 6.56 13.90
C ASP A 57 7.93 6.49 14.84
N SER A 58 7.75 6.61 16.15
CA SER A 58 8.87 6.52 17.10
C SER A 58 9.49 5.11 17.20
N GLN A 59 8.76 4.07 16.78
CA GLN A 59 9.24 2.68 16.80
C GLN A 59 10.16 2.35 15.63
N VAL A 60 10.22 3.20 14.61
CA VAL A 60 11.18 3.01 13.50
C VAL A 60 12.57 3.59 13.80
N ILE A 61 12.72 4.37 14.88
CA ILE A 61 14.02 4.85 15.34
C ILE A 61 14.81 3.66 15.89
N ARG A 62 16.04 3.50 15.44
CA ARG A 62 16.94 2.42 15.89
C ARG A 62 17.03 2.37 17.42
N HIS A 63 17.10 1.17 17.97
CA HIS A 63 17.23 1.00 19.42
C HIS A 63 18.49 1.67 19.94
N GLY A 64 18.34 2.45 21.04
CA GLY A 64 19.43 3.23 21.65
C GLY A 64 19.64 4.61 21.02
N GLU A 65 18.98 4.91 19.90
CA GLU A 65 19.16 6.19 19.19
C GLU A 65 18.02 7.16 19.45
N GLU A 66 18.32 8.46 19.30
CA GLU A 66 17.41 9.56 19.57
C GLU A 66 16.56 9.98 18.36
N PHE A 67 17.04 9.70 17.14
CA PHE A 67 16.40 10.14 15.91
C PHE A 67 16.65 9.16 14.77
N PHE A 68 15.87 9.28 13.69
CA PHE A 68 16.18 8.72 12.39
C PHE A 68 16.14 9.80 11.31
N MET A 69 16.81 9.54 10.20
CA MET A 69 16.69 10.31 8.96
C MET A 69 16.75 9.38 7.75
N ILE A 70 15.88 9.65 6.76
CA ILE A 70 15.90 9.01 5.45
C ILE A 70 15.87 10.12 4.41
N GLU A 71 16.75 10.05 3.43
CA GLU A 71 16.77 10.96 2.29
C GLU A 71 16.83 10.18 0.99
N GLY A 72 15.93 10.50 0.06
CA GLY A 72 15.92 10.00 -1.31
C GLY A 72 16.18 11.11 -2.29
N ARG A 73 17.11 10.89 -3.22
CA ARG A 73 17.31 11.75 -4.40
C ARG A 73 16.75 11.02 -5.60
N TYR A 74 15.89 11.71 -6.31
CA TYR A 74 15.19 11.18 -7.47
C TYR A 74 15.65 11.93 -8.73
N ASP A 75 15.32 11.37 -9.89
CA ASP A 75 15.42 12.06 -11.16
C ASP A 75 14.76 13.45 -11.11
N GLU A 76 15.10 14.34 -12.05
CA GLU A 76 14.62 15.74 -12.11
C GLU A 76 15.00 16.58 -10.87
N ASP A 77 16.13 16.29 -10.23
CA ASP A 77 16.66 16.99 -9.06
C ASP A 77 15.72 16.99 -7.82
N LEU A 78 14.74 16.11 -7.77
CA LEU A 78 13.83 15.98 -6.64
C LEU A 78 14.53 15.35 -5.43
N THR A 79 14.51 16.02 -4.28
CA THR A 79 14.99 15.47 -3.01
C THR A 79 13.85 15.40 -2.00
N VAL A 80 13.68 14.25 -1.38
CA VAL A 80 12.71 14.03 -0.29
C VAL A 80 13.45 13.58 0.96
N THR A 81 13.20 14.27 2.08
CA THR A 81 13.81 13.97 3.38
C THR A 81 12.72 13.73 4.43
N ALA A 82 12.81 12.62 5.13
CA ALA A 82 11.99 12.30 6.29
C ALA A 82 12.89 12.19 7.54
N ALA A 83 12.57 12.88 8.61
CA ALA A 83 13.32 12.82 9.87
C ALA A 83 12.38 12.94 11.07
N MET A 84 12.74 12.28 12.17
CA MET A 84 12.02 12.41 13.43
C MET A 84 12.98 12.21 14.61
N LYS A 85 12.83 13.03 15.64
CA LYS A 85 13.45 12.84 16.96
C LYS A 85 12.42 12.33 17.95
N ARG A 86 12.83 11.45 18.89
CA ARG A 86 11.95 10.93 19.94
C ARG A 86 11.25 12.07 20.69
N GLY A 87 9.94 11.92 20.89
CA GLY A 87 9.12 12.93 21.56
C GLY A 87 8.81 14.19 20.76
N GLN A 88 9.28 14.27 19.51
CA GLN A 88 9.00 15.41 18.62
C GLN A 88 8.13 14.99 17.43
N LYS A 89 7.58 15.99 16.72
CA LYS A 89 6.86 15.77 15.47
C LYS A 89 7.87 15.38 14.37
N LYS A 90 7.41 14.53 13.45
CA LYS A 90 8.19 14.21 12.26
C LYS A 90 8.28 15.41 11.32
N HIS A 91 9.43 15.55 10.69
CA HIS A 91 9.72 16.52 9.65
C HIS A 91 9.75 15.81 8.30
N PHE A 92 9.04 16.35 7.34
CA PHE A 92 8.99 15.82 5.99
C PHE A 92 9.19 16.97 5.01
N LYS A 93 10.23 16.88 4.16
CA LYS A 93 10.66 17.97 3.28
C LYS A 93 10.75 17.50 1.83
N ARG A 94 10.37 18.37 0.92
CA ARG A 94 10.65 18.29 -0.50
C ARG A 94 11.55 19.45 -0.89
N ASP A 95 12.70 19.20 -1.51
CA ASP A 95 13.66 20.20 -1.94
C ASP A 95 13.99 21.22 -0.83
N LYS A 96 14.27 20.70 0.37
CA LYS A 96 14.51 21.46 1.62
C LYS A 96 13.31 22.22 2.18
N LYS A 97 12.14 22.24 1.51
CA LYS A 97 10.92 22.90 1.96
C LYS A 97 10.02 21.91 2.71
N GLU A 98 9.67 22.27 3.94
CA GLU A 98 8.80 21.43 4.78
C GLU A 98 7.34 21.50 4.32
N TYR A 99 6.66 20.33 4.34
CA TYR A 99 5.24 20.23 4.07
C TYR A 99 4.40 20.79 5.22
N LYS A 100 3.39 21.56 4.89
CA LYS A 100 2.38 22.00 5.87
C LYS A 100 1.44 20.84 6.25
N ARG A 101 1.10 20.00 5.27
CA ARG A 101 0.26 18.81 5.44
C ARG A 101 0.90 17.65 4.68
N LEU A 102 1.08 16.52 5.35
CA LEU A 102 1.68 15.31 4.72
C LEU A 102 0.82 14.76 3.57
N SER A 103 -0.50 15.00 3.59
CA SER A 103 -1.38 14.66 2.46
C SER A 103 -0.99 15.35 1.15
N GLU A 104 -0.21 16.44 1.20
CA GLU A 104 0.30 17.13 0.01
C GLU A 104 1.43 16.35 -0.69
N HIS A 105 2.05 15.43 0.02
CA HIS A 105 3.13 14.60 -0.49
C HIS A 105 2.63 13.31 -1.16
N ILE A 106 1.52 12.75 -0.65
CA ILE A 106 0.99 11.47 -1.13
C ILE A 106 0.69 11.57 -2.64
N GLY A 107 1.17 10.58 -3.40
CA GLY A 107 1.06 10.53 -4.86
C GLY A 107 2.18 11.22 -5.63
N LEU A 108 3.10 11.95 -4.95
CA LEU A 108 4.29 12.50 -5.60
C LEU A 108 5.24 11.40 -6.09
N ILE A 109 5.41 10.36 -5.27
CA ILE A 109 6.23 9.18 -5.55
C ILE A 109 5.29 7.98 -5.57
N PRO A 110 4.64 7.66 -6.71
CA PRO A 110 3.77 6.50 -6.78
C PRO A 110 4.56 5.22 -6.54
N LEU A 111 3.99 4.30 -5.75
CA LEU A 111 4.70 3.10 -5.32
C LEU A 111 3.73 1.95 -5.07
N VAL A 112 4.14 0.75 -5.44
CA VAL A 112 3.46 -0.50 -5.12
C VAL A 112 4.42 -1.43 -4.39
N VAL A 113 3.94 -2.00 -3.28
CA VAL A 113 4.66 -3.04 -2.53
C VAL A 113 3.94 -4.36 -2.68
N VAL A 114 4.71 -5.41 -2.93
CA VAL A 114 4.29 -6.81 -2.80
C VAL A 114 5.09 -7.41 -1.65
N ALA A 115 4.42 -7.85 -0.61
CA ALA A 115 5.06 -8.39 0.59
C ALA A 115 4.37 -9.68 1.08
N PRO A 116 5.05 -10.53 1.86
CA PRO A 116 4.44 -11.74 2.42
C PRO A 116 3.19 -11.49 3.24
N SER A 117 3.10 -10.33 3.91
CA SER A 117 1.93 -9.90 4.68
C SER A 117 0.68 -9.62 3.83
N ASP A 118 0.82 -9.47 2.52
CA ASP A 118 -0.31 -9.23 1.62
C ASP A 118 -1.27 -10.43 1.52
N THR A 119 -0.89 -11.62 2.00
CA THR A 119 -1.82 -12.75 2.19
C THR A 119 -2.99 -12.41 3.09
N LEU A 120 -2.83 -11.44 4.01
CA LEU A 120 -3.91 -10.89 4.84
C LEU A 120 -5.04 -10.26 4.03
N LEU A 121 -4.82 -9.87 2.78
CA LEU A 121 -5.87 -9.39 1.89
C LEU A 121 -6.92 -10.49 1.64
N ILE A 122 -6.49 -11.75 1.59
CA ILE A 122 -7.38 -12.91 1.41
C ILE A 122 -7.82 -13.46 2.77
N GLU A 123 -6.86 -13.73 3.67
CA GLU A 123 -7.09 -14.41 4.95
C GLU A 123 -7.74 -13.49 5.99
N GLY A 124 -7.46 -12.20 5.93
CA GLY A 124 -7.90 -11.18 6.87
C GLY A 124 -9.35 -10.72 6.70
N GLY A 125 -9.67 -9.63 7.36
CA GLY A 125 -10.98 -8.99 7.32
C GLY A 125 -11.13 -7.98 6.16
N SER A 126 -12.32 -7.37 6.09
CA SER A 126 -12.61 -6.32 5.12
C SER A 126 -11.76 -5.05 5.33
N GLU A 127 -11.18 -4.86 6.50
CA GLU A 127 -10.32 -3.71 6.80
C GLU A 127 -9.08 -3.67 5.90
N GLU A 128 -8.40 -4.82 5.72
CA GLU A 128 -7.23 -4.92 4.85
C GLU A 128 -7.57 -4.60 3.39
N ARG A 129 -8.72 -5.06 2.92
CA ARG A 129 -9.17 -4.81 1.55
C ARG A 129 -9.62 -3.37 1.33
N ARG A 130 -10.26 -2.73 2.33
CA ARG A 130 -10.52 -1.28 2.28
C ARG A 130 -9.22 -0.48 2.27
N ARG A 131 -8.26 -0.84 3.15
CA ARG A 131 -6.94 -0.20 3.19
C ARG A 131 -6.21 -0.30 1.85
N LEU A 132 -6.33 -1.44 1.16
CA LEU A 132 -5.80 -1.61 -0.20
C LEU A 132 -6.36 -0.56 -1.16
N MET A 133 -7.71 -0.45 -1.24
CA MET A 133 -8.36 0.55 -2.10
C MET A 133 -7.92 1.97 -1.74
N ASP A 134 -7.94 2.29 -0.44
CA ASP A 134 -7.63 3.63 0.06
C ASP A 134 -6.17 4.03 -0.24
N ILE A 135 -5.21 3.12 -0.10
CA ILE A 135 -3.79 3.37 -0.41
C ILE A 135 -3.60 3.63 -1.91
N VAL A 136 -4.29 2.91 -2.78
CA VAL A 136 -4.13 3.10 -4.23
C VAL A 136 -4.80 4.39 -4.68
N ILE A 137 -6.06 4.62 -4.28
CA ILE A 137 -6.81 5.81 -4.69
C ILE A 137 -6.14 7.09 -4.18
N ALA A 138 -5.61 7.08 -2.95
CA ALA A 138 -4.90 8.21 -2.38
C ALA A 138 -3.67 8.66 -3.19
N GLN A 139 -3.08 7.79 -4.01
CA GLN A 139 -1.91 8.13 -4.82
C GLN A 139 -2.24 8.93 -6.08
N TYR A 140 -3.48 8.91 -6.55
CA TYR A 140 -3.88 9.67 -7.75
C TYR A 140 -5.02 10.66 -7.50
N ASP A 141 -5.78 10.48 -6.43
CA ASP A 141 -6.88 11.38 -6.07
C ASP A 141 -6.67 12.03 -4.69
N ARG A 142 -6.20 13.26 -4.71
CA ARG A 142 -5.97 14.04 -3.49
C ARG A 142 -7.28 14.38 -2.76
N SER A 143 -8.37 14.58 -3.50
CA SER A 143 -9.69 14.91 -2.92
C SER A 143 -10.23 13.75 -2.11
N TYR A 144 -9.87 12.52 -2.48
CA TYR A 144 -10.19 11.31 -1.73
C TYR A 144 -9.62 11.31 -0.32
N ILE A 145 -8.34 11.73 -0.16
CA ILE A 145 -7.70 11.83 1.17
C ILE A 145 -8.46 12.83 2.06
N GLU A 146 -8.86 13.95 1.49
CA GLU A 146 -9.62 14.97 2.24
C GLU A 146 -11.00 14.45 2.65
N SER A 147 -11.72 13.78 1.74
CA SER A 147 -13.00 13.14 2.03
C SER A 147 -12.88 12.06 3.11
N MET A 148 -11.87 11.19 3.04
CA MET A 148 -11.59 10.20 4.07
C MET A 148 -11.34 10.82 5.45
N ASN A 149 -10.56 11.91 5.50
CA ASN A 149 -10.28 12.60 6.75
C ASN A 149 -11.55 13.21 7.36
N ARG A 150 -12.39 13.85 6.55
CA ARG A 150 -13.67 14.43 7.01
C ARG A 150 -14.65 13.36 7.46
N TYR A 151 -14.77 12.27 6.67
CA TYR A 151 -15.60 11.13 7.03
C TYR A 151 -15.17 10.51 8.35
N ASN A 152 -13.90 10.19 8.53
CA ASN A 152 -13.39 9.56 9.72
C ASN A 152 -13.55 10.44 10.96
N LYS A 153 -13.39 11.77 10.82
CA LYS A 153 -13.65 12.72 11.92
C LYS A 153 -15.12 12.73 12.32
N ALA A 154 -16.04 12.77 11.34
CA ALA A 154 -17.48 12.74 11.60
C ALA A 154 -17.89 11.39 12.24
N LEU A 155 -17.37 10.27 11.75
CA LEU A 155 -17.59 8.93 12.32
C LEU A 155 -17.11 8.86 13.78
N GLN A 156 -15.93 9.40 14.08
CA GLN A 156 -15.40 9.44 15.44
C GLN A 156 -16.28 10.25 16.37
N GLN A 157 -16.72 11.44 15.96
CA GLN A 157 -17.62 12.30 16.75
C GLN A 157 -18.97 11.64 16.97
N ARG A 158 -19.58 11.09 15.91
CA ARG A 158 -20.82 10.34 16.03
C ARG A 158 -20.70 9.18 16.99
N ASN A 159 -19.65 8.36 16.90
CA ASN A 159 -19.43 7.23 17.80
C ASN A 159 -19.18 7.67 19.24
N ALA A 160 -18.57 8.83 19.47
CA ALA A 160 -18.41 9.39 20.82
C ALA A 160 -19.76 9.76 21.43
N MET A 161 -20.67 10.34 20.63
CA MET A 161 -22.04 10.67 21.09
C MET A 161 -22.87 9.42 21.37
N LEU A 162 -22.77 8.38 20.51
CA LEU A 162 -23.50 7.12 20.70
C LEU A 162 -23.13 6.38 22.00
N LYS A 163 -21.94 6.65 22.57
CA LYS A 163 -21.44 6.03 23.81
C LYS A 163 -21.87 6.78 25.10
N GLN A 164 -22.42 7.98 24.98
CA GLN A 164 -22.86 8.77 26.13
C GLN A 164 -24.07 8.11 26.81
N GLU A 165 -24.19 8.24 28.10
CA GLU A 165 -25.32 7.72 28.89
C GLU A 165 -26.62 8.46 28.51
N ASP A 166 -26.54 9.78 28.39
CA ASP A 166 -27.66 10.62 27.98
C ASP A 166 -28.01 10.45 26.49
N GLU A 167 -29.23 10.75 26.12
CA GLU A 167 -29.62 10.76 24.72
C GLU A 167 -28.87 11.85 23.96
N PRO A 168 -28.22 11.49 22.83
CA PRO A 168 -27.52 12.49 22.05
C PRO A 168 -28.49 13.51 21.48
N ASP A 169 -28.09 14.78 21.49
CA ASP A 169 -28.82 15.84 20.81
C ASP A 169 -29.00 15.47 19.33
N VAL A 170 -30.28 15.38 18.92
CA VAL A 170 -30.65 14.92 17.57
C VAL A 170 -30.14 15.88 16.49
N GLU A 171 -30.10 17.18 16.75
CA GLU A 171 -29.58 18.16 15.80
C GLU A 171 -28.09 17.99 15.59
N VAL A 172 -27.34 17.84 16.70
CA VAL A 172 -25.88 17.70 16.65
C VAL A 172 -25.46 16.39 16.02
N ILE A 173 -26.08 15.26 16.38
CA ILE A 173 -25.72 13.96 15.80
C ILE A 173 -26.06 13.93 14.30
N SER A 174 -27.17 14.57 13.88
CA SER A 174 -27.57 14.64 12.48
C SER A 174 -26.55 15.40 11.61
N LEU A 175 -25.88 16.43 12.13
CA LEU A 175 -24.80 17.12 11.42
C LEU A 175 -23.62 16.16 11.08
N PHE A 176 -23.25 15.29 12.00
CA PHE A 176 -22.21 14.30 11.73
C PHE A 176 -22.69 13.23 10.75
N GLU A 177 -23.95 12.81 10.81
CA GLU A 177 -24.55 11.85 9.87
C GLU A 177 -24.63 12.41 8.47
N GLU A 178 -25.04 13.67 8.30
CA GLU A 178 -25.03 14.36 7.01
C GLU A 178 -23.63 14.46 6.42
N GLN A 179 -22.64 14.80 7.27
CA GLN A 179 -21.24 14.82 6.83
C GLN A 179 -20.73 13.43 6.46
N MET A 180 -21.05 12.39 7.25
CA MET A 180 -20.71 11.02 6.90
C MET A 180 -21.36 10.58 5.59
N ALA A 181 -22.61 10.95 5.34
CA ALA A 181 -23.32 10.59 4.13
C ALA A 181 -22.72 11.30 2.90
N MET A 182 -22.49 12.59 2.98
CA MET A 182 -21.92 13.37 1.89
C MET A 182 -20.52 12.90 1.50
N GLU A 183 -19.62 12.74 2.48
CA GLU A 183 -18.26 12.28 2.19
C GLU A 183 -18.22 10.78 1.86
N GLY A 184 -19.09 9.99 2.50
CA GLY A 184 -19.24 8.57 2.22
C GLY A 184 -19.67 8.27 0.79
N GLU A 185 -20.59 9.05 0.23
CA GLU A 185 -20.99 8.92 -1.17
C GLU A 185 -19.83 9.21 -2.13
N ARG A 186 -19.04 10.26 -1.87
CA ARG A 186 -17.84 10.58 -2.68
C ARG A 186 -16.83 9.45 -2.65
N ILE A 187 -16.55 8.91 -1.46
CA ILE A 187 -15.63 7.78 -1.27
C ILE A 187 -16.13 6.54 -1.97
N TYR A 188 -17.44 6.25 -1.88
CA TYR A 188 -18.08 5.14 -2.57
C TYR A 188 -17.90 5.23 -4.09
N GLN A 189 -18.14 6.40 -4.70
CA GLN A 189 -17.97 6.59 -6.14
C GLN A 189 -16.51 6.38 -6.57
N SER A 190 -15.55 6.89 -5.80
CA SER A 190 -14.12 6.70 -6.10
C SER A 190 -13.72 5.23 -6.00
N ARG A 191 -14.16 4.51 -4.95
CA ARG A 191 -13.88 3.08 -4.80
C ARG A 191 -14.54 2.23 -5.89
N LYS A 192 -15.78 2.55 -6.24
CA LYS A 192 -16.52 1.88 -7.32
C LYS A 192 -15.79 2.02 -8.65
N ALA A 193 -15.46 3.25 -9.05
CA ALA A 193 -14.72 3.51 -10.28
C ALA A 193 -13.35 2.79 -10.29
N PHE A 194 -12.61 2.86 -9.18
CA PHE A 194 -11.35 2.14 -9.04
C PHE A 194 -11.48 0.63 -9.27
N VAL A 195 -12.47 -0.01 -8.67
CA VAL A 195 -12.69 -1.47 -8.81
C VAL A 195 -13.12 -1.82 -10.24
N GLU A 196 -14.01 -1.03 -10.85
CA GLU A 196 -14.45 -1.23 -12.23
C GLU A 196 -13.29 -1.14 -13.23
N GLU A 197 -12.36 -0.20 -13.04
CA GLU A 197 -11.18 -0.03 -13.89
C GLU A 197 -10.08 -1.06 -13.60
N LEU A 198 -9.86 -1.42 -12.33
CA LEU A 198 -8.84 -2.38 -11.93
C LEU A 198 -9.17 -3.81 -12.37
N THR A 199 -10.44 -4.22 -12.32
CA THR A 199 -10.87 -5.60 -12.55
C THR A 199 -10.37 -6.16 -13.91
N PRO A 200 -10.56 -5.49 -15.06
CA PRO A 200 -10.07 -6.01 -16.33
C PRO A 200 -8.54 -6.08 -16.41
N ILE A 201 -7.82 -5.14 -15.79
CA ILE A 201 -6.35 -5.17 -15.73
C ILE A 201 -5.90 -6.37 -14.91
N PHE A 202 -6.53 -6.58 -13.77
CA PHE A 202 -6.24 -7.70 -12.87
C PHE A 202 -6.51 -9.05 -13.53
N GLN A 203 -7.65 -9.21 -14.21
CA GLN A 203 -7.98 -10.44 -14.94
C GLN A 203 -6.89 -10.75 -15.99
N HIS A 204 -6.49 -9.77 -16.78
CA HIS A 204 -5.45 -9.94 -17.82
C HIS A 204 -4.11 -10.39 -17.22
N ILE A 205 -3.65 -9.76 -16.15
CA ILE A 205 -2.38 -10.13 -15.49
C ILE A 205 -2.49 -11.52 -14.84
N TYR A 206 -3.63 -11.82 -14.21
CA TYR A 206 -3.85 -13.12 -13.61
C TYR A 206 -3.86 -14.24 -14.65
N GLU A 207 -4.51 -14.05 -15.79
CA GLU A 207 -4.49 -14.98 -16.93
C GLU A 207 -3.06 -15.26 -17.42
N THR A 208 -2.23 -14.24 -17.48
CA THR A 208 -0.83 -14.37 -17.88
C THR A 208 -0.04 -15.23 -16.88
N VAL A 209 -0.23 -15.02 -15.56
CA VAL A 209 0.51 -15.75 -14.52
C VAL A 209 -0.05 -17.17 -14.31
N SER A 210 -1.36 -17.38 -14.50
CA SER A 210 -2.03 -18.68 -14.31
C SER A 210 -2.21 -19.48 -15.61
N GLU A 211 -1.74 -18.97 -16.75
CA GLU A 211 -1.86 -19.57 -18.10
C GLU A 211 -3.30 -19.83 -18.52
N ASN A 212 -4.18 -18.85 -18.33
CA ASN A 212 -5.61 -18.90 -18.71
C ASN A 212 -6.42 -20.03 -18.06
N ARG A 213 -5.96 -20.59 -16.94
CA ARG A 213 -6.64 -21.74 -16.29
C ARG A 213 -7.77 -21.34 -15.38
N GLU A 214 -7.83 -20.08 -14.95
CA GLU A 214 -8.72 -19.66 -13.88
C GLU A 214 -9.24 -18.23 -14.14
N GLN A 215 -10.49 -17.99 -13.78
CA GLN A 215 -11.11 -16.67 -13.80
C GLN A 215 -11.09 -16.06 -12.40
N VAL A 216 -10.82 -14.76 -12.31
CA VAL A 216 -10.86 -14.01 -11.06
C VAL A 216 -11.86 -12.87 -11.14
N SER A 217 -12.41 -12.47 -10.00
CA SER A 217 -13.28 -11.30 -9.92
C SER A 217 -13.11 -10.56 -8.60
N LEU A 218 -13.43 -9.26 -8.64
CA LEU A 218 -13.42 -8.35 -7.50
C LEU A 218 -14.85 -7.83 -7.31
N ASN A 219 -15.50 -8.23 -6.20
CA ASN A 219 -16.88 -7.87 -5.91
C ASN A 219 -16.94 -6.83 -4.81
N TYR A 220 -17.13 -5.56 -5.20
CA TYR A 220 -17.23 -4.46 -4.25
C TYR A 220 -18.64 -4.33 -3.69
N THR A 221 -18.76 -4.33 -2.37
CA THR A 221 -20.03 -4.16 -1.66
C THR A 221 -19.97 -2.97 -0.71
N SER A 222 -21.01 -2.13 -0.73
CA SER A 222 -21.12 -0.95 0.10
C SER A 222 -22.54 -0.74 0.60
N HIS A 223 -22.68 -0.08 1.74
CA HIS A 223 -23.98 0.34 2.23
C HIS A 223 -24.62 1.45 1.37
N CYS A 224 -23.86 2.18 0.58
CA CYS A 224 -24.37 3.13 -0.41
C CYS A 224 -25.22 2.45 -1.51
N GLN A 225 -25.07 1.14 -1.72
CA GLN A 225 -25.90 0.36 -2.66
C GLN A 225 -27.32 0.06 -2.15
N ARG A 226 -27.60 0.35 -0.86
CA ARG A 226 -28.90 0.07 -0.21
C ARG A 226 -29.85 1.26 -0.23
N GLY A 227 -29.46 2.36 -0.87
CA GLY A 227 -30.18 3.63 -0.95
C GLY A 227 -29.33 4.81 -0.46
N PRO A 228 -29.90 6.00 -0.34
CA PRO A 228 -29.18 7.19 0.16
C PRO A 228 -28.53 6.90 1.50
N LEU A 229 -27.22 7.10 1.62
CA LEU A 229 -26.46 6.69 2.80
C LEU A 229 -26.97 7.39 4.09
N LEU A 230 -27.45 8.62 4.00
CA LEU A 230 -28.04 9.32 5.14
C LEU A 230 -29.24 8.56 5.71
N GLU A 231 -30.16 8.13 4.85
CA GLU A 231 -31.34 7.36 5.26
C GLU A 231 -30.95 6.01 5.89
N VAL A 232 -29.95 5.36 5.31
CA VAL A 232 -29.42 4.08 5.84
C VAL A 232 -28.83 4.26 7.25
N ILE A 233 -28.07 5.35 7.49
CA ILE A 233 -27.47 5.65 8.79
C ILE A 233 -28.56 6.02 9.83
N GLN A 234 -29.51 6.88 9.45
CA GLN A 234 -30.53 7.39 10.36
C GLN A 234 -31.56 6.31 10.76
N ARG A 235 -31.95 5.46 9.82
CA ARG A 235 -32.90 4.37 10.06
C ARG A 235 -32.49 3.45 11.20
N ASP A 236 -31.19 3.15 11.31
CA ASP A 236 -30.64 2.21 12.28
C ASP A 236 -29.93 2.89 13.46
N ARG A 237 -30.13 4.22 13.68
CA ARG A 237 -29.53 4.99 14.80
C ARG A 237 -29.79 4.35 16.16
N PHE A 238 -31.00 3.81 16.37
CA PHE A 238 -31.35 3.11 17.59
C PHE A 238 -30.46 1.88 17.85
N LYS A 239 -30.17 1.09 16.82
CA LYS A 239 -29.29 -0.07 16.90
C LYS A 239 -27.84 0.37 17.16
N ASP A 240 -27.40 1.42 16.46
CA ASP A 240 -26.07 1.99 16.66
C ASP A 240 -25.84 2.45 18.09
N ARG A 241 -26.87 3.08 18.70
CA ARG A 241 -26.83 3.48 20.10
C ARG A 241 -26.73 2.28 21.03
N ALA A 242 -27.50 1.22 20.79
CA ALA A 242 -27.49 0.02 21.61
C ALA A 242 -26.12 -0.67 21.64
N VAL A 243 -25.34 -0.58 20.54
CA VAL A 243 -23.99 -1.18 20.44
C VAL A 243 -22.86 -0.15 20.69
N GLY A 244 -23.16 1.15 20.74
CA GLY A 244 -22.20 2.22 21.00
C GLY A 244 -21.31 2.59 19.82
N TYR A 245 -21.64 2.20 18.59
CA TYR A 245 -20.88 2.57 17.38
C TYR A 245 -21.73 2.42 16.11
N SER A 246 -21.28 3.07 15.04
CA SER A 246 -21.94 3.08 13.73
C SER A 246 -21.83 1.73 13.03
N LEU A 247 -22.98 1.13 12.74
CA LEU A 247 -23.10 -0.16 12.02
C LEU A 247 -23.11 0.04 10.48
N HIS A 248 -23.42 1.26 10.02
CA HIS A 248 -23.59 1.56 8.60
C HIS A 248 -22.65 2.68 8.14
N GLY A 249 -22.18 2.59 6.91
CA GLY A 249 -21.29 3.53 6.26
C GLY A 249 -20.15 2.85 5.50
N ILE A 250 -19.35 3.65 4.80
CA ILE A 250 -18.24 3.16 3.95
C ILE A 250 -17.10 2.46 4.74
N HIS A 251 -17.02 2.67 6.04
CA HIS A 251 -16.12 1.94 6.94
C HIS A 251 -16.53 0.47 7.14
N ARG A 252 -17.65 0.06 6.58
CA ARG A 252 -18.16 -1.32 6.54
C ARG A 252 -18.12 -1.94 5.14
N ASP A 253 -17.65 -1.20 4.15
CA ASP A 253 -17.48 -1.72 2.79
C ASP A 253 -16.56 -2.93 2.76
N ASP A 254 -16.75 -3.77 1.75
CA ASP A 254 -15.88 -4.90 1.47
C ASP A 254 -15.59 -5.04 -0.03
N LEU A 255 -14.45 -5.64 -0.33
CA LEU A 255 -14.02 -6.04 -1.66
C LEU A 255 -13.76 -7.55 -1.63
N GLU A 256 -14.76 -8.34 -1.95
CA GLU A 256 -14.63 -9.79 -1.97
C GLU A 256 -13.81 -10.25 -3.18
N PHE A 257 -12.86 -11.14 -2.93
CA PHE A 257 -12.01 -11.75 -3.93
C PHE A 257 -12.54 -13.13 -4.28
N CYS A 258 -12.77 -13.39 -5.57
CA CYS A 258 -13.30 -14.65 -6.04
C CYS A 258 -12.41 -15.31 -7.09
N LEU A 259 -12.38 -16.64 -7.05
CA LEU A 259 -11.83 -17.51 -8.07
C LEU A 259 -13.01 -18.27 -8.69
N GLY A 260 -13.31 -18.01 -9.96
CA GLY A 260 -14.57 -18.42 -10.56
C GLY A 260 -15.76 -17.84 -9.79
N SER A 261 -16.68 -18.69 -9.35
CA SER A 261 -17.85 -18.31 -8.54
C SER A 261 -17.63 -18.40 -7.03
N HIS A 262 -16.41 -18.73 -6.58
CA HIS A 262 -16.16 -19.07 -5.18
C HIS A 262 -15.26 -18.04 -4.49
N PRO A 263 -15.53 -17.65 -3.23
CA PRO A 263 -14.66 -16.77 -2.46
C PRO A 263 -13.28 -17.38 -2.27
N MET A 264 -12.24 -16.62 -2.64
CA MET A 264 -10.85 -17.02 -2.56
C MET A 264 -10.43 -17.47 -1.15
N LYS A 265 -10.96 -16.81 -0.12
CA LYS A 265 -10.71 -17.13 1.29
C LYS A 265 -11.09 -18.57 1.68
N ARG A 266 -12.07 -19.18 1.01
CA ARG A 266 -12.56 -20.51 1.36
C ARG A 266 -11.95 -21.61 0.52
N GLU A 267 -11.67 -21.34 -0.75
CA GLU A 267 -11.37 -22.38 -1.74
C GLU A 267 -9.98 -22.25 -2.36
N GLY A 268 -9.31 -21.10 -2.18
CA GLY A 268 -7.98 -20.88 -2.74
C GLY A 268 -6.90 -21.74 -2.06
N SER A 269 -6.13 -22.49 -2.84
CA SER A 269 -4.90 -23.10 -2.34
C SER A 269 -3.85 -22.05 -1.98
N GLN A 270 -2.84 -22.38 -1.19
CA GLN A 270 -1.77 -21.44 -0.81
C GLN A 270 -1.07 -20.83 -2.04
N GLY A 271 -0.79 -21.64 -3.06
CA GLY A 271 -0.19 -21.17 -4.31
C GLY A 271 -1.12 -20.25 -5.09
N GLN A 272 -2.42 -20.57 -5.18
CA GLN A 272 -3.42 -19.70 -5.81
C GLN A 272 -3.57 -18.37 -5.06
N ASN A 273 -3.65 -18.40 -3.73
CA ASN A 273 -3.73 -17.20 -2.90
C ASN A 273 -2.54 -16.26 -3.16
N LYS A 274 -1.33 -16.82 -3.20
CA LYS A 274 -0.13 -16.02 -3.44
C LYS A 274 -0.09 -15.46 -4.87
N THR A 275 -0.42 -16.28 -5.87
CA THR A 275 -0.53 -15.85 -7.28
C THR A 275 -1.56 -14.74 -7.42
N PHE A 276 -2.74 -14.90 -6.80
CA PHE A 276 -3.81 -13.90 -6.80
C PHE A 276 -3.33 -12.55 -6.26
N VAL A 277 -2.67 -12.57 -5.09
CA VAL A 277 -2.17 -11.35 -4.45
C VAL A 277 -1.08 -10.68 -5.29
N ILE A 278 -0.13 -11.42 -5.83
CA ILE A 278 0.93 -10.86 -6.68
C ILE A 278 0.31 -10.26 -7.95
N ALA A 279 -0.57 -10.98 -8.64
CA ALA A 279 -1.24 -10.47 -9.83
C ALA A 279 -2.08 -9.22 -9.55
N LEU A 280 -2.79 -9.18 -8.40
CA LEU A 280 -3.55 -8.00 -7.96
C LEU A 280 -2.63 -6.78 -7.74
N LYS A 281 -1.46 -6.98 -7.14
CA LYS A 281 -0.48 -5.92 -6.90
C LYS A 281 0.19 -5.44 -8.19
N LEU A 282 0.49 -6.34 -9.11
CA LEU A 282 0.97 -5.96 -10.44
C LEU A 282 -0.11 -5.20 -11.24
N ALA A 283 -1.38 -5.59 -11.08
CA ALA A 283 -2.51 -4.84 -11.64
C ALA A 283 -2.63 -3.43 -11.06
N GLN A 284 -2.39 -3.26 -9.76
CA GLN A 284 -2.32 -1.93 -9.14
C GLN A 284 -1.21 -1.08 -9.75
N PHE A 285 -0.05 -1.68 -10.02
CA PHE A 285 1.05 -0.98 -10.67
C PHE A 285 0.64 -0.48 -12.07
N ASP A 286 0.09 -1.36 -12.89
CA ASP A 286 -0.35 -1.01 -14.25
C ASP A 286 -1.48 0.03 -14.22
N PHE A 287 -2.43 -0.11 -13.30
CA PHE A 287 -3.49 0.89 -13.06
C PHE A 287 -2.90 2.27 -12.71
N LEU A 288 -1.99 2.34 -11.74
CA LEU A 288 -1.34 3.61 -11.35
C LEU A 288 -0.50 4.21 -12.50
N LYS A 289 0.19 3.37 -13.27
CA LYS A 289 0.96 3.81 -14.45
C LYS A 289 0.05 4.45 -15.51
N ARG A 290 -1.14 3.88 -15.75
CA ARG A 290 -2.12 4.41 -16.70
C ARG A 290 -2.79 5.68 -16.20
N THR A 291 -3.16 5.73 -14.92
CA THR A 291 -3.85 6.86 -14.30
C THR A 291 -2.92 8.05 -14.11
N ASN A 292 -1.66 7.82 -13.75
CA ASN A 292 -0.66 8.86 -13.55
C ASN A 292 0.30 8.94 -14.75
N SER A 293 -0.13 9.62 -15.81
CA SER A 293 0.60 9.70 -17.08
C SER A 293 1.99 10.35 -17.00
N LYS A 294 2.35 10.99 -15.88
CA LYS A 294 3.62 11.73 -15.71
C LYS A 294 4.71 10.91 -15.02
N THR A 295 4.35 9.94 -14.22
CA THR A 295 5.33 9.20 -13.38
C THR A 295 5.01 7.71 -13.35
N THR A 296 5.99 6.88 -13.72
CA THR A 296 5.90 5.43 -13.52
C THR A 296 6.12 5.11 -12.04
N PRO A 297 5.27 4.27 -11.41
CA PRO A 297 5.43 3.87 -10.03
C PRO A 297 6.74 3.13 -9.76
N LEU A 298 7.25 3.19 -8.53
CA LEU A 298 8.27 2.27 -8.02
C LEU A 298 7.62 0.93 -7.67
N LEU A 299 8.31 -0.18 -7.93
CA LEU A 299 7.84 -1.53 -7.57
C LEU A 299 8.77 -2.15 -6.53
N LEU A 300 8.24 -2.44 -5.34
CA LEU A 300 8.97 -3.11 -4.26
C LEU A 300 8.47 -4.54 -4.12
N LEU A 301 9.35 -5.52 -4.27
CA LEU A 301 9.07 -6.95 -4.21
C LEU A 301 9.82 -7.56 -3.02
N ASP A 302 9.11 -7.79 -1.91
CA ASP A 302 9.69 -8.30 -0.67
C ASP A 302 9.47 -9.80 -0.56
N ASP A 303 10.51 -10.60 -0.75
CA ASP A 303 10.55 -12.06 -0.56
C ASP A 303 9.36 -12.80 -1.20
N ILE A 304 9.05 -12.43 -2.47
CA ILE A 304 7.80 -12.87 -3.13
C ILE A 304 7.87 -14.27 -3.71
N PHE A 305 9.08 -14.83 -3.95
CA PHE A 305 9.23 -16.10 -4.67
C PHE A 305 9.11 -17.34 -3.79
N ASP A 306 9.14 -17.18 -2.46
CA ASP A 306 8.93 -18.30 -1.53
C ASP A 306 7.57 -18.97 -1.76
N LYS A 307 7.52 -20.31 -1.74
CA LYS A 307 6.31 -21.15 -1.91
C LYS A 307 5.55 -21.01 -3.24
N LEU A 308 6.15 -20.45 -4.27
CA LEU A 308 5.65 -20.52 -5.63
C LEU A 308 6.32 -21.68 -6.38
N ASP A 309 5.57 -22.29 -7.32
CA ASP A 309 6.17 -23.24 -8.26
C ASP A 309 7.04 -22.52 -9.30
N ALA A 310 7.98 -23.25 -9.91
CA ALA A 310 8.96 -22.71 -10.84
C ALA A 310 8.32 -22.00 -12.05
N GLN A 311 7.17 -22.49 -12.51
CA GLN A 311 6.46 -21.93 -13.67
C GLN A 311 5.88 -20.55 -13.36
N ARG A 312 5.24 -20.37 -12.20
CA ARG A 312 4.73 -19.07 -11.75
C ARG A 312 5.85 -18.09 -11.48
N VAL A 313 6.96 -18.54 -10.87
CA VAL A 313 8.16 -17.72 -10.71
C VAL A 313 8.64 -17.18 -12.06
N GLU A 314 8.76 -18.08 -13.06
CA GLU A 314 9.20 -17.68 -14.41
C GLU A 314 8.27 -16.64 -15.06
N GLN A 315 6.95 -16.80 -14.94
CA GLN A 315 5.99 -15.85 -15.49
C GLN A 315 6.07 -14.48 -14.80
N ILE A 316 6.18 -14.46 -13.48
CA ILE A 316 6.33 -13.21 -12.73
C ILE A 316 7.65 -12.52 -13.10
N VAL A 317 8.74 -13.28 -13.19
CA VAL A 317 10.06 -12.77 -13.59
C VAL A 317 9.99 -12.14 -14.98
N ARG A 318 9.39 -12.82 -15.96
CA ARG A 318 9.22 -12.28 -17.31
C ARG A 318 8.42 -10.99 -17.32
N LEU A 319 7.33 -10.93 -16.55
CA LEU A 319 6.52 -9.73 -16.43
C LEU A 319 7.33 -8.57 -15.86
N VAL A 320 7.95 -8.74 -14.70
CA VAL A 320 8.66 -7.64 -14.02
C VAL A 320 9.96 -7.23 -14.74
N ALA A 321 10.58 -8.14 -15.48
CA ALA A 321 11.77 -7.83 -16.29
C ALA A 321 11.46 -7.06 -17.58
N SER A 322 10.18 -6.90 -17.95
CA SER A 322 9.79 -6.15 -19.15
C SER A 322 10.02 -4.65 -19.00
N ASP A 323 10.03 -3.93 -20.13
CA ASP A 323 10.14 -2.47 -20.16
C ASP A 323 8.95 -1.74 -19.55
N ASP A 324 7.85 -2.46 -19.34
CA ASP A 324 6.62 -1.90 -18.81
C ASP A 324 6.72 -1.49 -17.35
N TYR A 325 7.59 -2.14 -16.58
CA TYR A 325 7.83 -1.81 -15.20
C TYR A 325 8.98 -0.79 -15.08
N GLY A 326 8.79 0.20 -14.21
CA GLY A 326 9.80 1.24 -13.92
C GLY A 326 10.98 0.70 -13.12
N GLN A 327 11.40 1.45 -12.10
CA GLN A 327 12.45 1.00 -11.19
C GLN A 327 11.89 -0.03 -10.20
N ILE A 328 12.65 -1.14 -10.03
CA ILE A 328 12.24 -2.29 -9.23
C ILE A 328 13.26 -2.54 -8.13
N PHE A 329 12.76 -2.84 -6.94
CA PHE A 329 13.55 -3.26 -5.78
C PHE A 329 13.09 -4.66 -5.38
N ILE A 330 14.03 -5.60 -5.28
CA ILE A 330 13.74 -7.00 -4.99
C ILE A 330 14.55 -7.44 -3.78
N THR A 331 13.91 -8.05 -2.81
CA THR A 331 14.60 -8.76 -1.73
C THR A 331 14.47 -10.26 -1.93
N ASP A 332 15.54 -11.00 -1.72
CA ASP A 332 15.51 -12.46 -1.74
C ASP A 332 16.59 -13.05 -0.80
N THR A 333 16.35 -14.24 -0.33
CA THR A 333 17.34 -15.07 0.36
C THR A 333 18.08 -15.99 -0.62
N ASN A 334 17.48 -16.33 -1.75
CA ASN A 334 18.00 -17.26 -2.74
C ASN A 334 18.54 -16.51 -3.97
N ARG A 335 19.83 -16.73 -4.28
CA ARG A 335 20.49 -16.14 -5.43
C ARG A 335 20.02 -16.72 -6.78
N ASP A 336 19.48 -17.92 -6.80
CA ASP A 336 19.08 -18.59 -8.04
C ASP A 336 17.87 -17.89 -8.68
N HIS A 337 16.91 -17.44 -7.87
CA HIS A 337 15.77 -16.66 -8.38
C HIS A 337 16.24 -15.33 -8.98
N LEU A 338 17.14 -14.63 -8.30
CA LEU A 338 17.72 -13.38 -8.83
C LEU A 338 18.52 -13.63 -10.10
N GLY A 339 19.29 -14.72 -10.18
CA GLY A 339 19.98 -15.12 -11.40
C GLY A 339 19.03 -15.26 -12.60
N GLN A 340 17.84 -15.82 -12.39
CA GLN A 340 16.81 -15.92 -13.43
C GLN A 340 16.27 -14.55 -13.86
N ILE A 341 15.98 -13.66 -12.91
CA ILE A 341 15.51 -12.29 -13.20
C ILE A 341 16.56 -11.52 -13.99
N LEU A 342 17.81 -11.57 -13.51
CA LEU A 342 18.91 -10.82 -14.12
C LEU A 342 19.27 -11.36 -15.51
N SER A 343 19.20 -12.68 -15.72
CA SER A 343 19.43 -13.30 -17.04
C SER A 343 18.29 -13.03 -18.03
N ALA A 344 17.06 -12.84 -17.54
CA ALA A 344 15.91 -12.50 -18.37
C ALA A 344 15.84 -11.01 -18.71
N SER A 345 16.55 -10.16 -17.97
CA SER A 345 16.59 -8.71 -18.16
C SER A 345 17.83 -8.31 -18.95
N SER A 346 17.65 -7.46 -19.98
CA SER A 346 18.74 -6.78 -20.69
C SER A 346 19.14 -5.46 -20.02
N HIS A 347 18.59 -5.15 -18.84
CA HIS A 347 18.73 -3.86 -18.20
C HIS A 347 19.84 -3.83 -17.15
N ASP A 348 20.31 -2.61 -16.83
CA ASP A 348 21.25 -2.37 -15.76
C ASP A 348 20.66 -2.79 -14.40
N TYR A 349 21.47 -3.46 -13.61
CA TYR A 349 21.10 -3.87 -12.27
C TYR A 349 22.21 -3.58 -11.25
N LYS A 350 21.83 -3.47 -9.99
CA LYS A 350 22.75 -3.46 -8.85
C LYS A 350 22.36 -4.51 -7.83
N ILE A 351 23.36 -5.13 -7.25
CA ILE A 351 23.19 -6.13 -6.19
C ILE A 351 23.82 -5.58 -4.91
N PHE A 352 23.03 -5.62 -3.83
CA PHE A 352 23.43 -5.22 -2.50
C PHE A 352 23.40 -6.43 -1.57
N SER A 353 24.50 -6.69 -0.86
CA SER A 353 24.47 -7.65 0.25
C SER A 353 24.07 -6.94 1.53
N VAL A 354 23.12 -7.54 2.24
CA VAL A 354 22.63 -7.04 3.53
C VAL A 354 23.01 -8.03 4.62
N ASP A 355 23.72 -7.55 5.65
CA ASP A 355 24.13 -8.32 6.82
C ASP A 355 24.03 -7.46 8.07
N ASP A 356 23.16 -7.83 9.00
CA ASP A 356 22.88 -7.13 10.27
C ASP A 356 22.77 -5.60 10.11
N GLY A 357 21.99 -5.14 9.15
CA GLY A 357 21.77 -3.72 8.86
C GLY A 357 22.90 -3.01 8.12
N LYS A 358 24.01 -3.68 7.82
CA LYS A 358 25.07 -3.19 6.93
C LYS A 358 24.74 -3.56 5.49
N ILE A 359 24.93 -2.63 4.58
CA ILE A 359 24.56 -2.79 3.18
C ILE A 359 25.78 -2.45 2.32
N GLU A 360 26.22 -3.40 1.52
CA GLU A 360 27.39 -3.27 0.64
C GLU A 360 27.04 -3.59 -0.80
N VAL A 361 27.55 -2.82 -1.75
CA VAL A 361 27.40 -3.10 -3.18
C VAL A 361 28.23 -4.34 -3.52
N ARG A 362 27.61 -5.29 -4.20
CA ARG A 362 28.29 -6.43 -4.81
C ARG A 362 28.23 -6.24 -6.32
N GLY A 363 29.23 -5.69 -6.89
CA GLY A 363 29.60 -5.69 -8.31
C GLY A 363 28.51 -5.47 -9.35
#